data_8fe09107f38031bee3f5379caa63ec92
#
_entry.id   8fe09107f38031bee3f5379caa63ec92
#
_cell.length_a   1.000
_cell.length_b   1.000
_cell.length_c   1.000
_cell.angle_alpha   90.00
_cell.angle_beta   90.00
_cell.angle_gamma   90.00
#
_symmetry.space_group_name_H-M   'P 1'
#
loop_
_entity.id
_entity.type
_entity.pdbx_description
1 polymer ?
#
loop_
_entity_poly.entity_id
_entity_poly.type
_entity_poly.pdbx_seq_one_letter_code
_entity_poly.pdbx_strand_id
1 'polypeptide(L)'
;MNAKRRILVVDDEASIRALVKTVLEHAGYDVTTARDGREAIALLAASDYDVVLLDVIMPHVSGLGVVDELRRNNTAVLAHTYLLTGGDSDSLADLPVRGIIAKPFDITSLIAETKDCIGH
;
A
#
# COMPACT_ATOMS: atom_id res chain seq x y z
N MET A 1 16.60 15.03 -14.86
CA MET A 1 15.62 15.36 -13.84
C MET A 1 14.88 14.11 -13.40
N ASN A 2 14.79 13.88 -12.12
CA ASN A 2 14.17 12.66 -11.60
C ASN A 2 12.76 12.93 -11.11
N ALA A 3 11.82 12.16 -11.64
CA ALA A 3 10.46 12.17 -11.10
C ALA A 3 10.48 11.51 -9.73
N LYS A 4 9.65 12.02 -8.83
CA LYS A 4 9.47 11.39 -7.53
C LYS A 4 8.84 10.02 -7.70
N ARG A 5 9.23 9.07 -6.85
CA ARG A 5 8.56 7.78 -6.79
C ARG A 5 7.15 7.97 -6.24
N ARG A 6 6.22 7.23 -6.80
CA ARG A 6 4.81 7.37 -6.47
C ARG A 6 4.35 6.24 -5.56
N ILE A 7 3.69 6.63 -4.47
CA ILE A 7 3.21 5.68 -3.47
C ILE A 7 1.71 5.86 -3.31
N LEU A 8 0.97 4.76 -3.29
CA LEU A 8 -0.45 4.74 -2.97
C LEU A 8 -0.63 4.19 -1.57
N VAL A 9 -1.32 4.95 -0.70
CA VAL A 9 -1.63 4.54 0.66
C VAL A 9 -3.13 4.33 0.77
N VAL A 10 -3.55 3.12 1.11
CA VAL A 10 -4.96 2.75 1.19
C VAL A 10 -5.28 2.33 2.62
N ASP A 11 -6.05 3.14 3.32
CA ASP A 11 -6.45 2.89 4.70
C ASP A 11 -7.75 3.65 4.97
N ASP A 12 -8.69 3.02 5.68
CA ASP A 12 -9.97 3.67 5.97
C ASP A 12 -9.88 4.67 7.12
N GLU A 13 -8.81 4.65 7.91
CA GLU A 13 -8.61 5.62 8.98
C GLU A 13 -7.93 6.88 8.47
N ALA A 14 -8.63 8.01 8.56
CA ALA A 14 -8.10 9.29 8.06
C ALA A 14 -6.80 9.69 8.77
N SER A 15 -6.69 9.42 10.07
CA SER A 15 -5.48 9.77 10.83
C SER A 15 -4.26 8.99 10.37
N ILE A 16 -4.43 7.71 10.04
CA ILE A 16 -3.35 6.88 9.53
C ILE A 16 -2.94 7.35 8.13
N ARG A 17 -3.92 7.60 7.26
CA ARG A 17 -3.61 8.13 5.91
C ARG A 17 -2.79 9.41 5.99
N ALA A 18 -3.24 10.35 6.84
CA ALA A 18 -2.57 11.64 6.97
C ALA A 18 -1.15 11.49 7.51
N LEU A 19 -0.96 10.63 8.52
CA LEU A 19 0.34 10.41 9.11
C LEU A 19 1.31 9.79 8.10
N VAL A 20 0.89 8.71 7.45
CA VAL A 20 1.76 8.00 6.50
C VAL A 20 2.08 8.90 5.31
N LYS A 21 1.09 9.63 4.80
CA LYS A 21 1.32 10.58 3.71
C LYS A 21 2.37 11.62 4.10
N THR A 22 2.22 12.21 5.29
CA THR A 22 3.14 13.26 5.74
C THR A 22 4.58 12.74 5.83
N VAL A 23 4.78 11.58 6.46
CA VAL A 23 6.15 11.08 6.64
C VAL A 23 6.78 10.63 5.33
N LEU A 24 6.00 10.05 4.42
CA LEU A 24 6.54 9.63 3.13
C LEU A 24 6.82 10.81 2.22
N GLU A 25 6.00 11.85 2.26
CA GLU A 25 6.28 13.07 1.51
C GLU A 25 7.54 13.75 2.03
N HIS A 26 7.74 13.73 3.33
CA HIS A 26 8.98 14.23 3.94
C HIS A 26 10.20 13.43 3.48
N ALA A 27 10.03 12.16 3.20
CA ALA A 27 11.10 11.31 2.70
C ALA A 27 11.36 11.49 1.21
N GLY A 28 10.57 12.33 0.52
CA GLY A 28 10.81 12.66 -0.88
C GLY A 28 9.91 11.95 -1.88
N TYR A 29 8.84 11.31 -1.43
CA TYR A 29 7.93 10.56 -2.31
C TYR A 29 6.69 11.38 -2.66
N ASP A 30 6.06 11.02 -3.78
CA ASP A 30 4.79 11.58 -4.20
C ASP A 30 3.69 10.61 -3.75
N VAL A 31 2.85 11.03 -2.80
CA VAL A 31 1.90 10.14 -2.13
C VAL A 31 0.47 10.47 -2.53
N THR A 32 -0.24 9.45 -2.99
CA THR A 32 -1.69 9.51 -3.22
C THR A 32 -2.36 8.62 -2.18
N THR A 33 -3.51 9.02 -1.70
CA THR A 33 -4.24 8.24 -0.69
C THR A 33 -5.58 7.78 -1.22
N ALA A 34 -6.03 6.62 -0.72
CA ALA A 34 -7.37 6.09 -0.97
C ALA A 34 -7.96 5.65 0.36
N ARG A 35 -9.26 5.81 0.53
CA ARG A 35 -9.93 5.53 1.80
C ARG A 35 -10.60 4.16 1.83
N ASP A 36 -10.70 3.48 0.69
CA ASP A 36 -11.28 2.15 0.62
C ASP A 36 -10.79 1.42 -0.63
N GLY A 37 -11.19 0.16 -0.74
CA GLY A 37 -10.74 -0.69 -1.85
C GLY A 37 -11.26 -0.26 -3.22
N ARG A 38 -12.47 0.31 -3.27
CA ARG A 38 -13.02 0.77 -4.55
C ARG A 38 -12.23 1.94 -5.11
N GLU A 39 -11.89 2.87 -4.25
CA GLU A 39 -11.07 4.01 -4.65
C GLU A 39 -9.68 3.57 -5.06
N ALA A 40 -9.11 2.60 -4.33
CA ALA A 40 -7.80 2.04 -4.67
C ALA A 40 -7.79 1.38 -6.04
N ILE A 41 -8.80 0.58 -6.35
CA ILE A 41 -8.90 -0.10 -7.64
C ILE A 41 -8.99 0.94 -8.78
N ALA A 42 -9.78 1.98 -8.60
CA ALA A 42 -9.92 3.03 -9.60
C ALA A 42 -8.60 3.76 -9.84
N LEU A 43 -7.87 4.08 -8.77
CA LEU A 43 -6.59 4.75 -8.88
C LEU A 43 -5.53 3.87 -9.55
N LEU A 44 -5.51 2.58 -9.20
CA LEU A 44 -4.56 1.63 -9.78
C LEU A 44 -4.84 1.35 -11.25
N ALA A 45 -6.10 1.45 -11.67
CA ALA A 45 -6.45 1.32 -13.08
C ALA A 45 -6.04 2.55 -13.90
N ALA A 46 -5.99 3.72 -13.25
CA ALA A 46 -5.74 4.98 -13.94
C ALA A 46 -4.26 5.37 -13.99
N SER A 47 -3.44 4.87 -13.07
CA SER A 47 -2.04 5.30 -12.93
C SER A 47 -1.17 4.18 -12.40
N ASP A 48 0.13 4.31 -12.61
CA ASP A 48 1.13 3.40 -12.06
C ASP A 48 1.66 3.92 -10.74
N TYR A 49 1.96 3.02 -9.82
CA TYR A 49 2.55 3.33 -8.52
C TYR A 49 3.78 2.45 -8.29
N ASP A 50 4.79 3.03 -7.65
CA ASP A 50 6.01 2.28 -7.34
C ASP A 50 5.86 1.42 -6.11
N VAL A 51 5.01 1.83 -5.16
CA VAL A 51 4.69 1.07 -3.94
C VAL A 51 3.23 1.30 -3.59
N VAL A 52 2.57 0.23 -3.13
CA VAL A 52 1.20 0.30 -2.62
C VAL A 52 1.20 -0.21 -1.19
N LEU A 53 0.69 0.60 -0.26
CA LEU A 53 0.50 0.22 1.13
C LEU A 53 -1.00 0.05 1.33
N LEU A 54 -1.44 -1.18 1.55
CA LEU A 54 -2.85 -1.56 1.44
C LEU A 54 -3.35 -2.19 2.74
N ASP A 55 -4.26 -1.50 3.42
CA ASP A 55 -4.91 -2.05 4.61
C ASP A 55 -5.79 -3.26 4.24
N VAL A 56 -5.71 -4.30 5.05
CA VAL A 56 -6.48 -5.53 4.79
C VAL A 56 -7.96 -5.34 5.12
N ILE A 57 -8.27 -4.66 6.23
CA ILE A 57 -9.65 -4.51 6.69
C ILE A 57 -10.17 -3.12 6.37
N MET A 58 -11.10 -3.04 5.44
CA MET A 58 -11.71 -1.78 4.99
C MET A 58 -13.16 -2.01 4.61
N PRO A 59 -14.01 -0.96 4.66
CA PRO A 59 -15.38 -1.08 4.19
C PRO A 59 -15.44 -1.29 2.67
N HIS A 60 -16.56 -1.80 2.20
CA HIS A 60 -16.86 -2.08 0.79
C HIS A 60 -15.99 -3.18 0.23
N VAL A 61 -14.84 -2.86 -0.34
CA VAL A 61 -13.90 -3.85 -0.86
C VAL A 61 -12.70 -3.91 0.07
N SER A 62 -12.46 -5.05 0.71
CA SER A 62 -11.32 -5.25 1.61
C SER A 62 -10.01 -5.28 0.85
N GLY A 63 -8.90 -5.21 1.60
CA GLY A 63 -7.59 -5.35 0.99
C GLY A 63 -7.42 -6.65 0.21
N LEU A 64 -8.03 -7.74 0.70
CA LEU A 64 -7.99 -9.02 0.00
C LEU A 64 -8.77 -8.95 -1.31
N GLY A 65 -9.89 -8.21 -1.32
CA GLY A 65 -10.65 -7.98 -2.55
C GLY A 65 -9.86 -7.20 -3.59
N VAL A 66 -9.07 -6.23 -3.13
CA VAL A 66 -8.18 -5.48 -4.02
C VAL A 66 -7.11 -6.41 -4.60
N VAL A 67 -6.51 -7.28 -3.78
CA VAL A 67 -5.52 -8.25 -4.25
C VAL A 67 -6.13 -9.16 -5.32
N ASP A 68 -7.35 -9.64 -5.11
CA ASP A 68 -8.04 -10.47 -6.10
C ASP A 68 -8.22 -9.74 -7.43
N GLU A 69 -8.63 -8.49 -7.37
CA GLU A 69 -8.81 -7.67 -8.57
C GLU A 69 -7.47 -7.49 -9.30
N LEU A 70 -6.40 -7.23 -8.57
CA LEU A 70 -5.09 -7.05 -9.16
C LEU A 70 -4.53 -8.33 -9.77
N ARG A 71 -4.85 -9.48 -9.18
CA ARG A 71 -4.47 -10.78 -9.76
C ARG A 71 -5.03 -10.96 -11.15
N ARG A 72 -6.23 -10.46 -11.38
CA ARG A 72 -6.90 -10.59 -12.68
C ARG A 72 -6.43 -9.54 -13.69
N ASN A 73 -6.16 -8.33 -13.23
CA ASN A 73 -6.02 -7.19 -14.12
C ASN A 73 -4.66 -6.51 -14.10
N ASN A 74 -3.87 -6.69 -13.03
CA ASN A 74 -2.60 -5.97 -12.90
C ASN A 74 -1.68 -6.70 -11.92
N THR A 75 -1.23 -7.88 -12.28
CA THR A 75 -0.39 -8.68 -11.39
C THR A 75 0.96 -8.05 -11.10
N ALA A 76 1.47 -7.21 -12.00
CA ALA A 76 2.79 -6.59 -11.81
C ALA A 76 2.85 -5.73 -10.55
N VAL A 77 1.77 -5.02 -10.22
CA VAL A 77 1.78 -4.13 -9.05
C VAL A 77 1.78 -4.90 -7.74
N LEU A 78 1.37 -6.16 -7.73
CA LEU A 78 1.41 -6.98 -6.51
C LEU A 78 2.83 -7.16 -5.99
N ALA A 79 3.82 -7.19 -6.86
CA ALA A 79 5.22 -7.29 -6.45
C ALA A 79 5.71 -6.04 -5.70
N HIS A 80 4.95 -4.96 -5.73
CA HIS A 80 5.25 -3.70 -5.05
C HIS A 80 4.23 -3.37 -3.96
N THR A 81 3.39 -4.32 -3.59
CA THR A 81 2.29 -4.11 -2.64
C THR A 81 2.63 -4.71 -1.28
N TYR A 82 2.47 -3.91 -0.23
CA TYR A 82 2.53 -4.37 1.16
C TYR A 82 1.14 -4.34 1.75
N LEU A 83 0.79 -5.41 2.48
CA LEU A 83 -0.47 -5.46 3.22
C LEU A 83 -0.24 -4.97 4.63
N LEU A 84 -1.12 -4.10 5.11
CA LEU A 84 -1.09 -3.59 6.49
C LEU A 84 -2.17 -4.31 7.27
N THR A 85 -1.80 -4.99 8.36
CA THR A 85 -2.76 -5.78 9.14
C THR A 85 -2.51 -5.69 10.63
N GLY A 86 -3.60 -5.57 11.41
CA GLY A 86 -3.53 -5.65 12.86
C GLY A 86 -3.82 -7.04 13.39
N GLY A 87 -4.10 -8.00 12.50
CA GLY A 87 -4.47 -9.35 12.88
C GLY A 87 -3.40 -10.38 12.55
N ASP A 88 -3.87 -11.62 12.39
CA ASP A 88 -3.01 -12.75 12.07
C ASP A 88 -2.49 -12.63 10.64
N SER A 89 -1.18 -12.59 10.50
CA SER A 89 -0.54 -12.51 9.20
C SER A 89 -0.26 -13.87 8.56
N ASP A 90 -0.43 -14.96 9.30
CA ASP A 90 -0.12 -16.29 8.77
C ASP A 90 -1.03 -16.65 7.58
N SER A 91 -2.30 -16.27 7.66
CA SER A 91 -3.24 -16.53 6.57
C SER A 91 -2.93 -15.70 5.31
N LEU A 92 -2.09 -14.70 5.42
CA LEU A 92 -1.72 -13.81 4.31
C LEU A 92 -0.38 -14.18 3.69
N ALA A 93 0.36 -15.12 4.29
CA ALA A 93 1.74 -15.42 3.90
C ALA A 93 1.86 -15.94 2.46
N ASP A 94 0.81 -16.60 1.96
CA ASP A 94 0.81 -17.18 0.62
C ASP A 94 0.35 -16.23 -0.48
N LEU A 95 -0.03 -15.01 -0.13
CA LEU A 95 -0.48 -14.04 -1.13
C LEU A 95 0.71 -13.50 -1.93
N PRO A 96 0.51 -13.22 -3.22
CA PRO A 96 1.60 -12.81 -4.10
C PRO A 96 1.93 -11.31 -3.96
N VAL A 97 2.11 -10.85 -2.71
CA VAL A 97 2.47 -9.47 -2.42
C VAL A 97 3.92 -9.39 -1.96
N ARG A 98 4.47 -8.18 -1.95
CA ARG A 98 5.86 -7.95 -1.55
C ARG A 98 6.09 -8.29 -0.08
N GLY A 99 5.16 -7.96 0.78
CA GLY A 99 5.31 -8.21 2.21
C GLY A 99 4.09 -7.81 3.01
N ILE A 100 4.20 -8.01 4.31
CA ILE A 100 3.14 -7.72 5.27
C ILE A 100 3.73 -6.87 6.39
N ILE A 101 3.05 -5.77 6.72
CA ILE A 101 3.47 -4.87 7.79
C ILE A 101 2.39 -4.92 8.88
N ALA A 102 2.79 -5.29 10.08
CA ALA A 102 1.86 -5.41 11.21
C ALA A 102 1.51 -4.04 11.78
N LYS A 103 0.26 -3.86 12.16
CA LYS A 103 -0.20 -2.68 12.90
C LYS A 103 -0.23 -3.02 14.40
N PRO A 104 0.12 -2.08 15.27
CA PRO A 104 0.66 -0.75 14.96
C PRO A 104 2.07 -0.86 14.38
N PHE A 105 2.36 -0.10 13.34
CA PHE A 105 3.67 -0.16 12.73
C PHE A 105 4.55 0.97 13.24
N ASP A 106 5.86 0.75 13.14
CA ASP A 106 6.86 1.77 13.41
C ASP A 106 7.09 2.56 12.12
N ILE A 107 7.04 3.88 12.20
CA ILE A 107 7.22 4.75 11.04
C ILE A 107 8.59 4.53 10.39
N THR A 108 9.62 4.34 11.19
CA THR A 108 10.98 4.08 10.67
C THR A 108 11.00 2.80 9.84
N SER A 109 10.35 1.74 10.34
CA SER A 109 10.25 0.48 9.61
C SER A 109 9.45 0.61 8.33
N LEU A 110 8.37 1.38 8.36
CA LEU A 110 7.53 1.61 7.18
C LEU A 110 8.35 2.30 6.07
N ILE A 111 9.11 3.31 6.43
CA ILE A 111 9.96 4.03 5.48
C ILE A 111 11.04 3.10 4.93
N ALA A 112 11.66 2.30 5.80
CA ALA A 112 12.71 1.35 5.40
C ALA A 112 12.17 0.32 4.40
N GLU A 113 10.98 -0.24 4.65
CA GLU A 113 10.35 -1.18 3.74
C GLU A 113 10.04 -0.54 2.39
N THR A 114 9.55 0.70 2.41
CA THR A 114 9.25 1.44 1.19
C THR A 114 10.50 1.66 0.35
N LYS A 115 11.59 2.08 0.99
CA LYS A 115 12.87 2.29 0.31
C LYS A 115 13.43 1.00 -0.26
N ASP A 116 13.33 -0.09 0.50
CA ASP A 116 13.80 -1.39 0.05
C ASP A 116 13.04 -1.85 -1.20
N CYS A 117 11.74 -1.63 -1.24
CA CYS A 117 10.91 -2.00 -2.38
C CYS A 117 11.31 -1.21 -3.64
N ILE A 118 11.66 0.06 -3.48
CA ILE A 118 12.06 0.93 -4.60
C ILE A 118 13.48 0.61 -5.07
N GLY A 119 14.30 0.06 -4.23
CA GLY A 119 15.59 -0.44 -4.67
C GLY A 119 16.77 0.48 -4.37
N HIS A 120 16.65 1.29 -3.32
CA HIS A 120 17.82 2.04 -2.85
C HIS A 120 17.64 2.67 -1.50
#